data_2c78c26835c181fd5f29d1e8a61d8ff4
#
_entry.id   2c78c26835c181fd5f29d1e8a61d8ff4
#
_cell.length_a   1.000
_cell.length_b   1.000
_cell.length_c   1.000
_cell.angle_alpha   90.00
_cell.angle_beta   90.00
_cell.angle_gamma   90.00
#
_symmetry.space_group_name_H-M   'P 1'
#
loop_
_entity.id
_entity.type
_entity.pdbx_description
1 polymer ?
#
loop_
_entity_poly.entity_id
_entity_poly.type
_entity_poly.pdbx_seq_one_letter_code
_entity_poly.pdbx_strand_id
1 'polypeptide(L)'
;MANTAPDIEFTHDRVIQPDGSVTFGCPKVADDWPWLALHPHHPIALQNLQYWASVEAGRERGTFDGTKWTALTWTKWSCGSADVGNPVRGTSENVNEDGKLQSKLTFYDANDALVSTMFSMGVEFRNRDFEAWRATAKQESEPEADPSSFSFAAPEAVGSAGVGPSFLSPLQDGEAPHALGLMTLGNAFPPAHPFMSGSGDHVNATHLAEAVHQFVHLLEGGGDLRITGGEMRFTRYVELGRVFTVELVERSATSVSAKIVQGGRDCTHVTLQFEPA
;
A
#
# COMPACT_ATOMS: atom_id res chain seq x y z
N MET A 1 -18.29 13.62 2.82
CA MET A 1 -17.56 14.45 3.81
C MET A 1 -16.18 14.70 3.26
N ALA A 2 -15.79 15.97 3.11
CA ALA A 2 -14.44 16.31 2.66
C ALA A 2 -13.45 15.65 3.63
N ASN A 3 -12.49 14.92 3.07
CA ASN A 3 -11.43 14.29 3.82
C ASN A 3 -10.50 15.41 4.31
N THR A 4 -10.82 16.00 5.46
CA THR A 4 -9.87 16.84 6.18
C THR A 4 -8.80 15.89 6.70
N ALA A 5 -7.80 15.63 5.85
CA ALA A 5 -6.57 15.01 6.32
C ALA A 5 -6.11 15.81 7.55
N PRO A 6 -5.67 15.17 8.62
CA PRO A 6 -5.14 15.88 9.77
C PRO A 6 -4.04 16.84 9.32
N ASP A 7 -3.88 17.98 10.01
CA ASP A 7 -2.80 18.96 9.79
C ASP A 7 -1.39 18.39 10.06
N ILE A 8 -1.27 17.08 10.07
CA ILE A 8 -0.01 16.35 10.28
C ILE A 8 0.64 16.17 8.91
N GLU A 9 1.83 16.71 8.77
CA GLU A 9 2.66 16.59 7.57
C GLU A 9 3.80 15.61 7.83
N PHE A 10 4.01 14.68 6.90
CA PHE A 10 5.09 13.72 6.95
C PHE A 10 6.40 14.31 6.43
N THR A 11 6.36 15.00 5.28
CA THR A 11 7.56 15.62 4.70
C THR A 11 7.71 17.07 5.18
N HIS A 12 8.93 17.51 5.35
CA HIS A 12 9.28 18.87 5.75
C HIS A 12 10.31 19.50 4.79
N ASP A 13 10.57 20.82 4.92
CA ASP A 13 11.56 21.56 4.10
C ASP A 13 11.38 21.32 2.59
N ARG A 14 10.12 21.28 2.14
CA ARG A 14 9.78 21.09 0.73
C ARG A 14 10.20 22.27 -0.11
N VAL A 15 10.93 22.00 -1.20
CA VAL A 15 11.41 23.02 -2.14
C VAL A 15 11.15 22.59 -3.57
N ILE A 16 10.42 23.42 -4.31
CA ILE A 16 10.25 23.23 -5.76
C ILE A 16 11.54 23.65 -6.46
N GLN A 17 12.11 22.75 -7.24
CA GLN A 17 13.29 22.97 -8.03
C GLN A 17 12.97 23.61 -9.39
N PRO A 18 13.94 24.20 -10.11
CA PRO A 18 13.71 24.82 -11.40
C PRO A 18 13.14 23.89 -12.48
N ASP A 19 13.36 22.58 -12.36
CA ASP A 19 12.80 21.52 -13.25
C ASP A 19 11.39 21.06 -12.84
N GLY A 20 10.82 21.63 -11.77
CA GLY A 20 9.51 21.29 -11.24
C GLY A 20 9.52 20.06 -10.33
N SER A 21 10.68 19.45 -10.05
CA SER A 21 10.80 18.45 -9.01
C SER A 21 10.64 19.09 -7.62
N VAL A 22 10.28 18.27 -6.61
CA VAL A 22 10.20 18.71 -5.21
C VAL A 22 11.18 17.90 -4.40
N THR A 23 12.11 18.56 -3.73
CA THR A 23 12.98 17.97 -2.71
C THR A 23 12.35 18.15 -1.33
N PHE A 24 12.54 17.21 -0.42
CA PHE A 24 11.97 17.25 0.92
C PHE A 24 12.79 16.45 1.93
N GLY A 25 12.64 16.79 3.21
CA GLY A 25 13.09 15.99 4.34
C GLY A 25 11.99 15.01 4.81
N CYS A 26 12.41 13.92 5.47
CA CYS A 26 11.52 12.97 6.13
C CYS A 26 11.79 12.95 7.64
N PRO A 27 10.78 12.73 8.51
CA PRO A 27 10.96 12.67 9.95
C PRO A 27 11.82 11.47 10.34
N LYS A 28 12.58 11.62 11.42
CA LYS A 28 13.47 10.57 11.95
C LYS A 28 12.85 9.80 13.12
N VAL A 29 11.68 10.21 13.59
CA VAL A 29 11.09 9.72 14.84
C VAL A 29 9.88 8.85 14.53
N ALA A 30 9.89 7.63 15.07
CA ALA A 30 8.78 6.70 14.91
C ALA A 30 7.57 7.02 15.79
N ASP A 31 7.70 7.88 16.81
CA ASP A 31 6.61 8.16 17.75
C ASP A 31 5.38 8.75 17.06
N ASP A 32 5.59 9.63 16.07
CA ASP A 32 4.51 10.23 15.28
C ASP A 32 4.11 9.36 14.08
N TRP A 33 5.03 8.50 13.63
CA TRP A 33 4.91 7.67 12.43
C TRP A 33 5.30 6.22 12.74
N PRO A 34 4.45 5.45 13.43
CA PRO A 34 4.78 4.11 13.94
C PRO A 34 5.33 3.14 12.90
N TRP A 35 4.94 3.31 11.63
CA TRP A 35 5.44 2.47 10.53
C TRP A 35 6.93 2.71 10.20
N LEU A 36 7.55 3.79 10.70
CA LEU A 36 9.01 3.99 10.64
C LEU A 36 9.78 3.04 11.57
N ALA A 37 9.10 2.35 12.49
CA ALA A 37 9.70 1.28 13.29
C ALA A 37 9.87 -0.03 12.51
N LEU A 38 9.20 -0.16 11.36
CA LEU A 38 9.34 -1.31 10.47
C LEU A 38 10.62 -1.17 9.64
N HIS A 39 11.09 -2.30 9.10
CA HIS A 39 12.16 -2.25 8.09
C HIS A 39 11.75 -1.32 6.94
N PRO A 40 12.65 -0.45 6.40
CA PRO A 40 12.29 0.53 5.36
C PRO A 40 11.71 -0.09 4.08
N HIS A 41 12.01 -1.37 3.82
CA HIS A 41 11.46 -2.12 2.69
C HIS A 41 10.18 -2.88 3.02
N HIS A 42 9.66 -2.78 4.24
CA HIS A 42 8.37 -3.38 4.57
C HIS A 42 7.25 -2.75 3.74
N PRO A 43 6.31 -3.53 3.16
CA PRO A 43 5.25 -2.99 2.29
C PRO A 43 4.44 -1.88 2.93
N ILE A 44 4.15 -1.97 4.22
CA ILE A 44 3.45 -0.89 4.96
C ILE A 44 4.27 0.40 4.91
N ALA A 45 5.59 0.34 5.19
CA ALA A 45 6.44 1.51 5.17
C ALA A 45 6.52 2.13 3.77
N LEU A 46 6.77 1.31 2.74
CA LEU A 46 6.86 1.76 1.35
C LEU A 46 5.58 2.45 0.86
N GLN A 47 4.41 1.84 1.10
CA GLN A 47 3.14 2.42 0.63
C GLN A 47 2.76 3.68 1.41
N ASN A 48 3.10 3.79 2.69
CA ASN A 48 2.93 5.03 3.45
C ASN A 48 3.86 6.14 2.95
N LEU A 49 5.14 5.84 2.72
CA LEU A 49 6.08 6.77 2.10
C LEU A 49 5.54 7.32 0.78
N GLN A 50 5.05 6.43 -0.08
CA GLN A 50 4.46 6.82 -1.36
C GLN A 50 3.26 7.75 -1.18
N TYR A 51 2.32 7.38 -0.32
CA TYR A 51 1.10 8.15 -0.11
C TYR A 51 1.42 9.57 0.38
N TRP A 52 2.12 9.69 1.49
CA TRP A 52 2.39 10.99 2.12
C TRP A 52 3.23 11.90 1.23
N ALA A 53 4.36 11.39 0.72
CA ALA A 53 5.25 12.19 -0.11
C ALA A 53 4.60 12.60 -1.44
N SER A 54 3.76 11.76 -2.05
CA SER A 54 3.04 12.12 -3.28
C SER A 54 2.02 13.22 -3.04
N VAL A 55 1.21 13.09 -1.98
CA VAL A 55 0.16 14.07 -1.65
C VAL A 55 0.78 15.42 -1.29
N GLU A 56 1.81 15.42 -0.46
CA GLU A 56 2.44 16.65 0.04
C GLU A 56 3.26 17.35 -1.06
N ALA A 57 4.00 16.61 -1.88
CA ALA A 57 4.67 17.18 -3.04
C ALA A 57 3.67 17.71 -4.08
N GLY A 58 2.51 17.06 -4.24
CA GLY A 58 1.43 17.54 -5.07
C GLY A 58 0.81 18.83 -4.55
N ARG A 59 0.63 18.97 -3.23
CA ARG A 59 0.19 20.21 -2.58
C ARG A 59 1.20 21.33 -2.81
N GLU A 60 2.49 21.06 -2.62
CA GLU A 60 3.55 22.02 -2.83
C GLU A 60 3.56 22.57 -4.26
N ARG A 61 3.37 21.69 -5.27
CA ARG A 61 3.25 22.09 -6.68
C ARG A 61 1.93 22.76 -7.04
N GLY A 62 0.93 22.76 -6.15
CA GLY A 62 -0.43 23.19 -6.46
C GLY A 62 -1.18 22.26 -7.44
N THR A 63 -0.75 21.02 -7.57
CA THR A 63 -1.37 20.01 -8.45
C THR A 63 -2.29 19.04 -7.71
N PHE A 64 -2.26 19.01 -6.40
CA PHE A 64 -3.17 18.20 -5.56
C PHE A 64 -4.31 19.07 -5.04
N ASP A 65 -5.53 18.71 -5.41
CA ASP A 65 -6.77 19.33 -4.92
C ASP A 65 -7.47 18.34 -3.97
N GLY A 66 -7.34 18.58 -2.66
CA GLY A 66 -7.93 17.72 -1.62
C GLY A 66 -9.47 17.68 -1.62
N THR A 67 -10.13 18.54 -2.42
CA THR A 67 -11.60 18.51 -2.58
C THR A 67 -12.05 17.50 -3.63
N LYS A 68 -11.13 16.96 -4.42
CA LYS A 68 -11.40 16.01 -5.47
C LYS A 68 -11.06 14.60 -5.06
N TRP A 69 -11.83 13.65 -5.55
CA TRP A 69 -11.52 12.25 -5.40
C TRP A 69 -10.45 11.82 -6.40
N THR A 70 -9.43 11.14 -5.88
CA THR A 70 -8.37 10.55 -6.67
C THR A 70 -8.27 9.07 -6.38
N ALA A 71 -7.84 8.27 -7.33
CA ALA A 71 -7.54 6.86 -7.13
C ALA A 71 -6.19 6.51 -7.74
N LEU A 72 -5.38 5.77 -6.97
CA LEU A 72 -4.20 5.10 -7.48
C LEU A 72 -4.63 3.98 -8.43
N THR A 73 -4.06 3.94 -9.63
CA THR A 73 -4.35 2.90 -10.62
C THR A 73 -3.19 1.94 -10.83
N TRP A 74 -2.00 2.40 -10.52
CA TRP A 74 -0.78 1.62 -10.64
C TRP A 74 0.33 2.19 -9.76
N THR A 75 1.14 1.30 -9.21
CA THR A 75 2.41 1.63 -8.56
C THR A 75 3.43 0.52 -8.80
N LYS A 76 4.70 0.91 -8.86
CA LYS A 76 5.84 0.00 -8.97
C LYS A 76 6.99 0.55 -8.14
N TRP A 77 7.72 -0.32 -7.48
CA TRP A 77 8.87 0.10 -6.68
C TRP A 77 10.02 -0.88 -6.77
N SER A 78 11.21 -0.37 -6.49
CA SER A 78 12.42 -1.13 -6.24
C SER A 78 13.07 -0.64 -4.96
N CYS A 79 13.61 -1.56 -4.18
CA CYS A 79 14.31 -1.27 -2.93
C CYS A 79 15.83 -1.21 -3.15
N GLY A 80 16.51 -0.48 -2.29
CA GLY A 80 17.95 -0.45 -2.22
C GLY A 80 18.55 -1.69 -1.55
N SER A 81 19.79 -1.55 -1.02
CA SER A 81 20.48 -2.62 -0.30
C SER A 81 19.79 -2.94 1.04
N ALA A 82 20.07 -4.14 1.58
CA ALA A 82 19.41 -4.64 2.80
C ALA A 82 19.71 -3.81 4.06
N ASP A 83 20.84 -3.16 4.10
CA ASP A 83 21.39 -2.44 5.25
C ASP A 83 21.04 -0.95 5.30
N VAL A 84 20.12 -0.49 4.44
CA VAL A 84 19.70 0.92 4.44
C VAL A 84 18.91 1.27 5.70
N GLY A 85 19.12 2.50 6.18
CA GLY A 85 18.33 3.08 7.25
C GLY A 85 16.98 3.64 6.76
N ASN A 86 16.21 4.17 7.71
CA ASN A 86 14.97 4.89 7.38
C ASN A 86 15.26 6.11 6.48
N PRO A 87 14.35 6.46 5.58
CA PRO A 87 14.51 7.61 4.73
C PRO A 87 14.56 8.89 5.55
N VAL A 88 15.53 9.75 5.25
CA VAL A 88 15.66 11.09 5.86
C VAL A 88 15.41 12.21 4.87
N ARG A 89 15.43 11.91 3.57
CA ARG A 89 15.15 12.86 2.49
C ARG A 89 14.65 12.13 1.24
N GLY A 90 14.03 12.89 0.37
CA GLY A 90 13.59 12.35 -0.91
C GLY A 90 13.36 13.42 -1.97
N THR A 91 13.03 12.94 -3.15
CA THR A 91 12.64 13.76 -4.30
C THR A 91 11.34 13.23 -4.89
N SER A 92 10.51 14.15 -5.38
CA SER A 92 9.32 13.85 -6.16
C SER A 92 9.46 14.50 -7.54
N GLU A 93 9.33 13.71 -8.59
CA GLU A 93 9.46 14.10 -9.98
C GLU A 93 8.22 13.67 -10.78
N ASN A 94 7.88 14.42 -11.81
CA ASN A 94 6.95 13.97 -12.83
C ASN A 94 7.77 13.52 -14.04
N VAL A 95 7.66 12.26 -14.40
CA VAL A 95 8.39 11.66 -15.52
C VAL A 95 7.40 11.23 -16.60
N ASN A 96 7.81 11.37 -17.86
CA ASN A 96 7.02 10.88 -18.98
C ASN A 96 7.69 9.64 -19.55
N GLU A 97 7.05 8.49 -19.43
CA GLU A 97 7.53 7.22 -19.94
C GLU A 97 6.46 6.65 -20.88
N ASP A 98 6.83 6.38 -22.11
CA ASP A 98 5.94 5.88 -23.18
C ASP A 98 4.66 6.74 -23.35
N GLY A 99 4.78 8.06 -23.24
CA GLY A 99 3.66 9.01 -23.36
C GLY A 99 2.72 9.02 -22.15
N LYS A 100 3.06 8.35 -21.06
CA LYS A 100 2.30 8.36 -19.81
C LYS A 100 3.02 9.17 -18.74
N LEU A 101 2.32 10.14 -18.18
CA LEU A 101 2.83 10.89 -17.04
C LEU A 101 2.76 10.02 -15.79
N GLN A 102 3.90 9.86 -15.13
CA GLN A 102 4.04 9.12 -13.89
C GLN A 102 4.63 10.03 -12.82
N SER A 103 4.24 9.82 -11.57
CA SER A 103 4.95 10.37 -10.42
C SER A 103 6.08 9.40 -10.07
N LYS A 104 7.29 9.93 -9.88
CA LYS A 104 8.46 9.19 -9.39
C LYS A 104 8.89 9.77 -8.06
N LEU A 105 9.06 8.92 -7.08
CA LEU A 105 9.61 9.23 -5.77
C LEU A 105 10.92 8.49 -5.59
N THR A 106 11.92 9.15 -5.02
CA THR A 106 13.20 8.54 -4.66
C THR A 106 13.54 8.92 -3.23
N PHE A 107 13.91 7.95 -2.40
CA PHE A 107 14.21 8.13 -0.99
C PHE A 107 15.62 7.69 -0.67
N TYR A 108 16.27 8.45 0.25
CA TYR A 108 17.63 8.20 0.70
C TYR A 108 17.70 8.22 2.22
N ASP A 109 18.57 7.39 2.77
CA ASP A 109 18.86 7.35 4.20
C ASP A 109 19.88 8.42 4.63
N ALA A 110 20.30 8.40 5.89
CA ALA A 110 21.25 9.35 6.46
C ALA A 110 22.67 9.23 5.88
N ASN A 111 22.99 8.11 5.23
CA ASN A 111 24.29 7.85 4.59
C ASN A 111 24.24 8.08 3.08
N ASP A 112 23.18 8.72 2.56
CA ASP A 112 22.94 8.92 1.13
C ASP A 112 22.73 7.60 0.35
N ALA A 113 22.50 6.48 1.04
CA ALA A 113 22.15 5.21 0.40
C ALA A 113 20.69 5.25 -0.09
N LEU A 114 20.48 4.69 -1.29
CA LEU A 114 19.13 4.57 -1.87
C LEU A 114 18.26 3.63 -1.03
N VAL A 115 17.18 4.14 -0.46
CA VAL A 115 16.19 3.33 0.25
C VAL A 115 15.22 2.69 -0.75
N SER A 116 14.59 3.51 -1.59
CA SER A 116 13.69 3.02 -2.62
C SER A 116 13.48 4.03 -3.74
N THR A 117 13.09 3.53 -4.92
CA THR A 117 12.50 4.31 -6.01
C THR A 117 11.10 3.78 -6.27
N MET A 118 10.12 4.67 -6.36
CA MET A 118 8.72 4.33 -6.53
C MET A 118 8.11 5.12 -7.68
N PHE A 119 7.33 4.45 -8.50
CA PHE A 119 6.57 5.07 -9.58
C PHE A 119 5.09 4.87 -9.33
N SER A 120 4.27 5.84 -9.71
CA SER A 120 2.83 5.72 -9.57
C SER A 120 2.06 6.49 -10.64
N MET A 121 0.85 5.99 -10.91
CA MET A 121 -0.15 6.67 -11.73
C MET A 121 -1.49 6.65 -10.99
N GLY A 122 -2.24 7.71 -11.15
CA GLY A 122 -3.59 7.83 -10.61
C GLY A 122 -4.53 8.52 -11.58
N VAL A 123 -5.79 8.54 -11.21
CA VAL A 123 -6.85 9.26 -11.92
C VAL A 123 -7.55 10.22 -10.98
N GLU A 124 -7.98 11.36 -11.50
CA GLU A 124 -8.85 12.32 -10.82
C GLU A 124 -10.26 12.20 -11.38
N PHE A 125 -11.25 12.07 -10.49
CA PHE A 125 -12.65 11.97 -10.88
C PHE A 125 -13.24 13.38 -11.03
N ARG A 126 -13.39 13.86 -12.26
CA ARG A 126 -13.79 15.26 -12.55
C ARG A 126 -15.29 15.47 -12.69
N ASN A 127 -16.05 14.48 -13.16
CA ASN A 127 -17.41 14.66 -13.65
C ASN A 127 -18.43 13.63 -13.12
N ARG A 128 -18.15 12.96 -12.00
CA ARG A 128 -19.08 11.99 -11.39
C ARG A 128 -19.42 12.42 -9.98
N ASP A 129 -20.67 12.22 -9.61
CA ASP A 129 -21.04 12.12 -8.21
C ASP A 129 -20.42 10.82 -7.66
N PHE A 130 -19.16 10.96 -7.23
CA PHE A 130 -18.36 9.84 -6.78
C PHE A 130 -19.00 9.18 -5.54
N GLU A 131 -19.58 9.99 -4.64
CA GLU A 131 -20.18 9.48 -3.41
C GLU A 131 -21.44 8.63 -3.72
N ALA A 132 -22.29 9.07 -4.62
CA ALA A 132 -23.46 8.30 -5.06
C ALA A 132 -23.05 7.02 -5.79
N TRP A 133 -22.04 7.10 -6.66
CA TRP A 133 -21.50 5.92 -7.33
C TRP A 133 -20.90 4.91 -6.32
N ARG A 134 -20.14 5.39 -5.33
CA ARG A 134 -19.60 4.51 -4.27
C ARG A 134 -20.70 3.87 -3.44
N ALA A 135 -21.73 4.63 -3.07
CA ALA A 135 -22.87 4.11 -2.32
C ALA A 135 -23.57 2.98 -3.10
N THR A 136 -23.78 3.14 -4.41
CA THR A 136 -24.35 2.10 -5.26
C THR A 136 -23.44 0.87 -5.34
N ALA A 137 -22.13 1.05 -5.56
CA ALA A 137 -21.18 -0.05 -5.62
C ALA A 137 -21.11 -0.86 -4.31
N LYS A 138 -21.24 -0.18 -3.15
CA LYS A 138 -21.31 -0.83 -1.84
C LYS A 138 -22.62 -1.62 -1.64
N GLN A 139 -23.74 -1.12 -2.13
CA GLN A 139 -25.03 -1.82 -2.06
C GLN A 139 -25.06 -3.09 -2.91
N GLU A 140 -24.37 -3.09 -4.05
CA GLU A 140 -24.26 -4.25 -4.94
C GLU A 140 -23.23 -5.29 -4.46
N SER A 141 -22.49 -4.99 -3.41
CA SER A 141 -21.48 -5.89 -2.87
C SER A 141 -22.10 -6.91 -1.91
N GLU A 142 -21.36 -7.99 -1.63
CA GLU A 142 -21.74 -9.00 -0.65
C GLU A 142 -21.96 -8.42 0.75
N PRO A 143 -22.73 -9.07 1.63
CA PRO A 143 -22.92 -8.63 3.02
C PRO A 143 -21.60 -8.52 3.77
N GLU A 144 -21.54 -7.66 4.77
CA GLU A 144 -20.40 -7.58 5.68
C GLU A 144 -20.25 -8.88 6.46
N ALA A 145 -19.00 -9.34 6.60
CA ALA A 145 -18.66 -10.51 7.37
C ALA A 145 -18.47 -10.15 8.86
N ASP A 146 -18.84 -11.06 9.73
CA ASP A 146 -18.52 -10.95 11.16
C ASP A 146 -17.07 -11.40 11.40
N PRO A 147 -16.16 -10.49 11.84
CA PRO A 147 -14.78 -10.85 12.13
C PRO A 147 -14.64 -11.96 13.17
N SER A 148 -15.61 -12.11 14.10
CA SER A 148 -15.56 -13.15 15.13
C SER A 148 -15.77 -14.55 14.57
N SER A 149 -16.38 -14.67 13.40
CA SER A 149 -16.57 -15.92 12.68
C SER A 149 -15.45 -16.24 11.68
N PHE A 150 -14.52 -15.31 11.46
CA PHE A 150 -13.44 -15.48 10.51
C PHE A 150 -12.21 -16.11 11.18
N SER A 151 -11.68 -17.17 10.58
CA SER A 151 -10.50 -17.88 11.09
C SER A 151 -9.21 -17.25 10.52
N PHE A 152 -8.61 -16.33 11.27
CA PHE A 152 -7.33 -15.75 10.90
C PHE A 152 -6.17 -16.74 11.12
N ALA A 153 -5.16 -16.69 10.26
CA ALA A 153 -3.90 -17.39 10.47
C ALA A 153 -3.14 -16.78 11.66
N ALA A 154 -2.30 -17.60 12.30
CA ALA A 154 -1.43 -17.11 13.37
C ALA A 154 -0.49 -16.01 12.86
N PRO A 155 -0.24 -14.93 13.63
CA PRO A 155 0.63 -13.83 13.22
C PRO A 155 2.03 -14.27 12.78
N GLU A 156 2.58 -15.30 13.41
CA GLU A 156 3.88 -15.89 13.08
C GLU A 156 3.88 -16.54 11.69
N ALA A 157 2.76 -17.15 11.31
CA ALA A 157 2.63 -17.81 10.00
C ALA A 157 2.57 -16.82 8.83
N VAL A 158 2.12 -15.60 9.10
CA VAL A 158 1.98 -14.53 8.10
C VAL A 158 3.02 -13.43 8.23
N GLY A 159 4.05 -13.61 9.06
CA GLY A 159 5.11 -12.63 9.27
C GLY A 159 4.66 -11.31 9.93
N SER A 160 3.48 -11.28 10.55
CA SER A 160 2.95 -10.07 11.18
C SER A 160 3.20 -9.99 12.69
N ALA A 161 3.91 -10.95 13.26
CA ALA A 161 4.26 -10.95 14.67
C ALA A 161 5.06 -9.69 15.05
N GLY A 162 4.58 -8.93 16.04
CA GLY A 162 5.19 -7.65 16.44
C GLY A 162 4.77 -6.45 15.57
N VAL A 163 4.12 -6.67 14.43
CA VAL A 163 3.55 -5.61 13.57
C VAL A 163 2.06 -5.46 13.84
N GLY A 164 1.33 -6.59 13.93
CA GLY A 164 -0.09 -6.58 14.16
C GLY A 164 -0.75 -7.93 13.87
N PRO A 165 -2.07 -7.99 13.85
CA PRO A 165 -2.80 -9.22 13.55
C PRO A 165 -2.73 -9.60 12.09
N SER A 166 -3.07 -10.85 11.82
CA SER A 166 -3.25 -11.35 10.46
C SER A 166 -4.47 -10.73 9.78
N PHE A 167 -4.38 -10.51 8.47
CA PHE A 167 -5.52 -10.22 7.61
C PHE A 167 -6.09 -11.47 6.95
N LEU A 168 -5.29 -12.53 6.88
CA LEU A 168 -5.56 -13.71 6.09
C LEU A 168 -5.94 -14.91 6.94
N SER A 169 -6.72 -15.82 6.35
CA SER A 169 -6.89 -17.17 6.84
C SER A 169 -5.62 -17.99 6.63
N PRO A 170 -5.50 -19.18 7.24
CA PRO A 170 -4.54 -20.18 6.78
C PRO A 170 -4.68 -20.44 5.28
N LEU A 171 -3.56 -20.86 4.67
CA LEU A 171 -3.52 -21.25 3.26
C LEU A 171 -4.54 -22.37 2.99
N GLN A 172 -5.23 -22.26 1.88
CA GLN A 172 -6.18 -23.25 1.42
C GLN A 172 -5.69 -23.88 0.11
N ASP A 173 -5.85 -25.19 0.02
CA ASP A 173 -5.61 -25.95 -1.20
C ASP A 173 -6.78 -25.79 -2.18
N GLY A 174 -6.46 -25.79 -3.48
CA GLY A 174 -7.43 -25.66 -4.55
C GLY A 174 -6.76 -25.90 -5.90
N GLU A 175 -7.35 -25.38 -6.98
CA GLU A 175 -6.70 -25.35 -8.29
C GLU A 175 -5.38 -24.56 -8.24
N ALA A 176 -5.36 -23.50 -7.42
CA ALA A 176 -4.16 -22.76 -7.03
C ALA A 176 -4.22 -22.48 -5.54
N PRO A 177 -3.05 -22.37 -4.85
CA PRO A 177 -2.98 -21.93 -3.47
C PRO A 177 -3.67 -20.58 -3.30
N HIS A 178 -4.50 -20.44 -2.25
CA HIS A 178 -5.18 -19.19 -1.96
C HIS A 178 -5.42 -19.02 -0.45
N ALA A 179 -5.70 -17.80 -0.03
CA ALA A 179 -6.14 -17.51 1.33
C ALA A 179 -7.32 -16.54 1.29
N LEU A 180 -8.27 -16.70 2.19
CA LEU A 180 -9.32 -15.71 2.40
C LEU A 180 -8.74 -14.55 3.20
N GLY A 181 -9.23 -13.35 2.96
CA GLY A 181 -8.85 -12.15 3.69
C GLY A 181 -10.05 -11.38 4.21
N LEU A 182 -9.89 -10.73 5.35
CA LEU A 182 -10.91 -9.86 5.92
C LEU A 182 -10.27 -8.66 6.62
N MET A 183 -10.69 -7.47 6.22
CA MET A 183 -10.31 -6.20 6.83
C MET A 183 -11.55 -5.41 7.21
N THR A 184 -11.66 -5.04 8.47
CA THR A 184 -12.81 -4.32 9.02
C THR A 184 -12.33 -3.17 9.90
N LEU A 185 -13.24 -2.29 10.29
CA LEU A 185 -12.98 -1.28 11.32
C LEU A 185 -12.73 -1.91 12.70
N GLY A 186 -13.12 -3.16 12.89
CA GLY A 186 -13.05 -3.86 14.18
C GLY A 186 -11.84 -4.79 14.32
N ASN A 187 -11.10 -5.11 13.24
CA ASN A 187 -9.84 -5.82 13.39
C ASN A 187 -8.70 -4.81 13.59
N ALA A 188 -7.54 -5.24 14.08
CA ALA A 188 -6.50 -4.35 14.59
C ALA A 188 -5.77 -3.50 13.55
N PHE A 189 -6.14 -3.62 12.26
CA PHE A 189 -5.67 -2.73 11.18
C PHE A 189 -6.85 -2.07 10.46
N PRO A 190 -7.68 -1.29 11.16
CA PRO A 190 -8.70 -0.52 10.49
C PRO A 190 -8.07 0.54 9.59
N PRO A 191 -8.78 1.02 8.57
CA PRO A 191 -8.41 2.24 7.87
C PRO A 191 -8.17 3.37 8.88
N ALA A 192 -7.24 4.27 8.60
CA ALA A 192 -6.76 5.29 9.53
C ALA A 192 -6.00 4.76 10.77
N HIS A 193 -5.66 3.47 10.83
CA HIS A 193 -4.70 2.98 11.79
C HIS A 193 -3.34 3.69 11.59
N PRO A 194 -2.53 3.96 12.65
CA PRO A 194 -1.24 4.65 12.50
C PRO A 194 -0.26 4.02 11.50
N PHE A 195 -0.37 2.73 11.24
CA PHE A 195 0.42 2.02 10.21
C PHE A 195 -0.17 2.12 8.80
N MET A 196 -1.38 2.66 8.65
CA MET A 196 -2.09 2.67 7.38
C MET A 196 -2.43 4.09 6.96
N SER A 197 -2.50 4.30 5.66
CA SER A 197 -2.90 5.57 5.04
C SER A 197 -4.20 5.39 4.27
N GLY A 198 -4.84 6.49 3.92
CA GLY A 198 -6.00 6.52 3.04
C GLY A 198 -7.32 6.92 3.70
N SER A 199 -8.37 6.94 2.90
CA SER A 199 -9.66 7.56 3.25
C SER A 199 -10.52 6.78 4.25
N GLY A 200 -10.23 5.52 4.49
CA GLY A 200 -11.09 4.68 5.31
C GLY A 200 -12.39 4.22 4.64
N ASP A 201 -12.58 4.51 3.36
CA ASP A 201 -13.77 4.13 2.58
C ASP A 201 -13.70 2.70 2.02
N HIS A 202 -12.49 2.19 1.81
CA HIS A 202 -12.19 0.90 1.21
C HIS A 202 -10.85 0.37 1.73
N VAL A 203 -10.52 -0.86 1.37
CA VAL A 203 -9.19 -1.42 1.61
C VAL A 203 -8.20 -0.71 0.68
N ASN A 204 -7.25 0.02 1.24
CA ASN A 204 -6.31 0.84 0.46
C ASN A 204 -5.06 0.07 0.00
N ALA A 205 -4.19 0.72 -0.76
CA ALA A 205 -2.97 0.11 -1.30
C ALA A 205 -2.06 -0.48 -0.22
N THR A 206 -1.92 0.20 0.93
CA THR A 206 -1.09 -0.28 2.05
C THR A 206 -1.60 -1.62 2.60
N HIS A 207 -2.91 -1.73 2.81
CA HIS A 207 -3.55 -2.98 3.25
C HIS A 207 -3.39 -4.10 2.22
N LEU A 208 -3.58 -3.80 0.93
CA LEU A 208 -3.50 -4.80 -0.14
C LEU A 208 -2.05 -5.30 -0.32
N ALA A 209 -1.07 -4.40 -0.22
CA ALA A 209 0.35 -4.76 -0.26
C ALA A 209 0.71 -5.67 0.93
N GLU A 210 0.25 -5.32 2.13
CA GLU A 210 0.46 -6.14 3.33
C GLU A 210 -0.26 -7.47 3.25
N ALA A 211 -1.49 -7.54 2.73
CA ALA A 211 -2.20 -8.80 2.55
C ALA A 211 -1.40 -9.77 1.64
N VAL A 212 -0.83 -9.28 0.55
CA VAL A 212 -0.01 -10.14 -0.32
C VAL A 212 1.34 -10.44 0.32
N HIS A 213 1.92 -9.57 1.12
CA HIS A 213 3.11 -9.87 1.92
C HIS A 213 2.85 -11.03 2.91
N GLN A 214 1.74 -10.98 3.63
CA GLN A 214 1.29 -12.07 4.50
C GLN A 214 1.05 -13.36 3.71
N PHE A 215 0.51 -13.27 2.51
CA PHE A 215 0.32 -14.43 1.63
C PHE A 215 1.65 -15.04 1.17
N VAL A 216 2.67 -14.23 0.90
CA VAL A 216 4.03 -14.72 0.60
C VAL A 216 4.57 -15.50 1.79
N HIS A 217 4.44 -15.00 3.03
CA HIS A 217 4.86 -15.73 4.23
C HIS A 217 4.14 -17.08 4.37
N LEU A 218 2.84 -17.15 4.11
CA LEU A 218 2.10 -18.40 4.11
C LEU A 218 2.65 -19.40 3.08
N LEU A 219 3.03 -18.92 1.88
CA LEU A 219 3.59 -19.75 0.82
C LEU A 219 5.02 -20.22 1.14
N GLU A 220 5.80 -19.39 1.83
CA GLU A 220 7.21 -19.67 2.17
C GLU A 220 7.36 -20.41 3.53
N GLY A 221 6.25 -20.65 4.25
CA GLY A 221 6.27 -21.34 5.54
C GLY A 221 6.74 -20.50 6.72
N GLY A 222 6.60 -19.15 6.65
CA GLY A 222 6.85 -18.22 7.75
C GLY A 222 8.32 -17.81 7.95
N GLY A 223 9.17 -17.99 6.97
CA GLY A 223 10.57 -17.52 7.01
C GLY A 223 10.69 -16.00 6.97
N ASP A 224 11.79 -15.46 7.48
CA ASP A 224 12.09 -14.04 7.35
C ASP A 224 12.38 -13.68 5.89
N LEU A 225 11.67 -12.67 5.39
CA LEU A 225 11.73 -12.24 4.01
C LEU A 225 12.00 -10.74 3.92
N ARG A 226 12.93 -10.35 3.04
CA ARG A 226 13.16 -8.96 2.69
C ARG A 226 12.52 -8.66 1.34
N ILE A 227 11.67 -7.65 1.27
CA ILE A 227 11.11 -7.18 0.00
C ILE A 227 12.18 -6.40 -0.77
N THR A 228 12.37 -6.74 -2.03
CA THR A 228 13.31 -6.10 -2.95
C THR A 228 12.63 -5.23 -4.00
N GLY A 229 11.32 -5.39 -4.18
CA GLY A 229 10.53 -4.61 -5.11
C GLY A 229 9.09 -5.10 -5.20
N GLY A 230 8.32 -4.47 -6.07
CA GLY A 230 6.96 -4.91 -6.33
C GLY A 230 6.22 -4.02 -7.32
N GLU A 231 5.04 -4.49 -7.69
CA GLU A 231 4.14 -3.77 -8.58
C GLU A 231 2.69 -4.07 -8.18
N MET A 232 1.83 -3.05 -8.24
CA MET A 232 0.40 -3.18 -8.00
C MET A 232 -0.39 -2.53 -9.14
N ARG A 233 -1.45 -3.19 -9.58
CA ARG A 233 -2.40 -2.69 -10.56
C ARG A 233 -3.81 -2.78 -9.99
N PHE A 234 -4.48 -1.64 -9.91
CA PHE A 234 -5.81 -1.52 -9.32
C PHE A 234 -6.86 -1.38 -10.41
N THR A 235 -7.82 -2.28 -10.42
CA THR A 235 -8.95 -2.28 -11.37
C THR A 235 -10.28 -1.97 -10.71
N ARG A 236 -10.42 -2.32 -9.43
CA ARG A 236 -11.62 -2.10 -8.60
C ARG A 236 -11.24 -1.86 -7.15
N TYR A 237 -12.13 -1.23 -6.42
CA TYR A 237 -12.02 -1.16 -4.97
C TYR A 237 -12.29 -2.52 -4.33
N VAL A 238 -11.57 -2.82 -3.26
CA VAL A 238 -11.86 -3.90 -2.32
C VAL A 238 -12.63 -3.28 -1.16
N GLU A 239 -13.86 -3.72 -0.94
CA GLU A 239 -14.74 -3.15 0.07
C GLU A 239 -14.37 -3.65 1.46
N LEU A 240 -14.37 -2.74 2.43
CA LEU A 240 -14.17 -3.07 3.84
C LEU A 240 -15.29 -3.94 4.39
N GLY A 241 -14.95 -4.75 5.37
CA GLY A 241 -15.93 -5.60 6.07
C GLY A 241 -16.37 -6.81 5.26
N ARG A 242 -15.86 -7.02 4.06
CA ARG A 242 -16.23 -8.14 3.19
C ARG A 242 -15.05 -9.04 2.91
N VAL A 243 -15.31 -10.32 2.87
CA VAL A 243 -14.27 -11.32 2.55
C VAL A 243 -13.78 -11.08 1.13
N PHE A 244 -12.47 -11.15 0.96
CA PHE A 244 -11.80 -11.21 -0.33
C PHE A 244 -10.91 -12.45 -0.38
N THR A 245 -10.46 -12.82 -1.55
CA THR A 245 -9.52 -13.93 -1.74
C THR A 245 -8.21 -13.39 -2.31
N VAL A 246 -7.09 -13.84 -1.76
CA VAL A 246 -5.77 -13.67 -2.36
C VAL A 246 -5.43 -14.99 -3.04
N GLU A 247 -5.29 -14.99 -4.37
CA GLU A 247 -5.05 -16.17 -5.19
C GLU A 247 -3.68 -16.09 -5.84
N LEU A 248 -2.92 -17.17 -5.76
CA LEU A 248 -1.63 -17.28 -6.45
C LEU A 248 -1.85 -17.28 -7.97
N VAL A 249 -1.12 -16.41 -8.66
CA VAL A 249 -1.07 -16.37 -10.14
C VAL A 249 0.23 -16.99 -10.63
N GLU A 250 1.36 -16.60 -10.03
CA GLU A 250 2.69 -17.10 -10.41
C GLU A 250 3.62 -17.04 -9.21
N ARG A 251 4.54 -18.00 -9.13
CA ARG A 251 5.58 -18.05 -8.08
C ARG A 251 6.92 -18.45 -8.68
N SER A 252 7.97 -17.76 -8.25
CA SER A 252 9.36 -18.14 -8.48
C SER A 252 10.11 -18.19 -7.16
N ALA A 253 11.41 -18.44 -7.18
CA ALA A 253 12.25 -18.43 -5.97
C ALA A 253 12.36 -17.04 -5.32
N THR A 254 12.09 -15.97 -6.05
CA THR A 254 12.30 -14.59 -5.61
C THR A 254 11.11 -13.67 -5.89
N SER A 255 9.99 -14.21 -6.31
CA SER A 255 8.78 -13.40 -6.56
C SER A 255 7.50 -14.22 -6.45
N VAL A 256 6.46 -13.55 -6.03
CA VAL A 256 5.07 -14.03 -6.03
C VAL A 256 4.21 -12.98 -6.71
N SER A 257 3.42 -13.42 -7.69
CA SER A 257 2.31 -12.65 -8.25
C SER A 257 1.01 -13.23 -7.75
N ALA A 258 0.16 -12.38 -7.20
CA ALA A 258 -1.15 -12.75 -6.70
C ALA A 258 -2.21 -11.79 -7.22
N LYS A 259 -3.44 -12.26 -7.30
CA LYS A 259 -4.62 -11.41 -7.53
C LYS A 259 -5.51 -11.39 -6.30
N ILE A 260 -6.12 -10.25 -6.08
CA ILE A 260 -7.12 -10.06 -5.02
C ILE A 260 -8.48 -10.01 -5.70
N VAL A 261 -9.35 -10.93 -5.27
CA VAL A 261 -10.69 -11.13 -5.82
C VAL A 261 -11.72 -10.86 -4.75
N GLN A 262 -12.76 -10.12 -5.06
CA GLN A 262 -13.91 -9.90 -4.17
C GLN A 262 -15.21 -9.93 -4.97
N GLY A 263 -16.22 -10.68 -4.48
CA GLY A 263 -17.48 -10.85 -5.18
C GLY A 263 -17.32 -11.47 -6.57
N GLY A 264 -16.36 -12.39 -6.75
CA GLY A 264 -16.06 -13.02 -8.04
C GLY A 264 -15.41 -12.11 -9.09
N ARG A 265 -14.90 -10.94 -8.69
CA ARG A 265 -14.29 -9.94 -9.59
C ARG A 265 -12.84 -9.69 -9.21
N ASP A 266 -11.95 -9.67 -10.19
CA ASP A 266 -10.56 -9.26 -9.99
C ASP A 266 -10.51 -7.77 -9.63
N CYS A 267 -9.93 -7.45 -8.47
CA CYS A 267 -9.84 -6.09 -7.94
C CYS A 267 -8.43 -5.51 -8.08
N THR A 268 -7.43 -6.30 -7.73
CA THR A 268 -6.04 -5.85 -7.72
C THR A 268 -5.12 -7.00 -8.11
N HIS A 269 -4.09 -6.72 -8.90
CA HIS A 269 -2.96 -7.61 -9.12
C HIS A 269 -1.75 -7.05 -8.38
N VAL A 270 -1.05 -7.89 -7.65
CA VAL A 270 0.14 -7.53 -6.88
C VAL A 270 1.25 -8.51 -7.18
N THR A 271 2.42 -7.99 -7.52
CA THR A 271 3.66 -8.78 -7.59
C THR A 271 4.60 -8.26 -6.52
N LEU A 272 5.10 -9.14 -5.66
CA LEU A 272 6.17 -8.85 -4.72
C LEU A 272 7.42 -9.60 -5.14
N GLN A 273 8.54 -8.90 -5.10
CA GLN A 273 9.88 -9.44 -5.24
C GLN A 273 10.54 -9.47 -3.87
N PHE A 274 11.20 -10.56 -3.54
CA PHE A 274 11.80 -10.76 -2.22
C PHE A 274 13.04 -11.64 -2.29
N GLU A 275 13.78 -11.65 -1.21
CA GLU A 275 14.86 -12.60 -0.95
C GLU A 275 14.77 -13.05 0.52
N PRO A 276 15.36 -14.21 0.89
CA PRO A 276 15.54 -14.58 2.29
C PRO A 276 16.31 -13.49 3.02
N ALA A 277 15.86 -13.12 4.23
CA ALA A 277 16.49 -12.09 5.08
C ALA A 277 17.70 -12.65 5.83
#